data_53e287ef32a614c6852e7f86bf2b4dbb
#
_entry.id   53e287ef32a614c6852e7f86bf2b4dbb
#
_cell.length_a   1.000
_cell.length_b   1.000
_cell.length_c   1.000
_cell.angle_alpha   90.00
_cell.angle_beta   90.00
_cell.angle_gamma   90.00
#
_symmetry.space_group_name_H-M   'P 1'
#
loop_
_entity.id
_entity.type
_entity.pdbx_description
1 polymer ?
#
loop_
_entity_poly.entity_id
_entity_poly.type
_entity_poly.pdbx_seq_one_letter_code
_entity_poly.pdbx_strand_id
1 'polypeptide(L)'
;MAKVSIYLNFPGNAEEAFNHYKSVFKTEFAMPVMRMKDAPPRPGMPPMSEKDANAVMHASLPILGGTLIMASDMLESMGHKTVVGNNTTISLEPDTREETDRLFRALSEGGSEIAPMSDEFWGYWGCCLDRFGIRWMFNFPKEMN
;
A
#
# COMPACT_ATOMS: atom_id res chain seq x y z
N MET A 1 13.63 -18.65 -5.01
CA MET A 1 14.27 -17.54 -5.74
C MET A 1 14.29 -16.28 -4.89
N ALA A 2 15.37 -15.55 -4.98
CA ALA A 2 15.45 -14.24 -4.31
C ALA A 2 14.45 -13.26 -4.89
N LYS A 3 13.84 -12.44 -4.06
CA LYS A 3 12.85 -11.44 -4.50
C LYS A 3 12.84 -10.25 -3.56
N VAL A 4 12.31 -9.14 -4.03
CA VAL A 4 12.00 -7.96 -3.24
C VAL A 4 10.50 -7.82 -3.17
N SER A 5 9.98 -7.52 -2.00
CA SER A 5 8.59 -7.18 -1.78
C SER A 5 8.53 -5.86 -1.00
N ILE A 6 7.40 -5.20 -1.08
CA ILE A 6 7.20 -3.93 -0.38
C ILE A 6 6.36 -4.21 0.87
N TYR A 7 6.86 -3.82 2.04
CA TYR A 7 6.15 -4.01 3.29
C TYR A 7 5.70 -2.66 3.84
N LEU A 8 4.39 -2.52 4.05
CA LEU A 8 3.78 -1.28 4.49
C LEU A 8 3.28 -1.42 5.93
N ASN A 9 3.41 -0.35 6.70
CA ASN A 9 2.98 -0.30 8.10
C ASN A 9 1.88 0.73 8.26
N PHE A 10 0.82 0.36 8.96
CA PHE A 10 -0.34 1.21 9.14
C PHE A 10 -0.69 1.39 10.63
N PRO A 11 -1.29 2.50 11.01
CA PRO A 11 -1.63 2.77 12.41
C PRO A 11 -2.99 2.17 12.84
N GLY A 12 -3.33 0.98 12.34
CA GLY A 12 -4.58 0.30 12.67
C GLY A 12 -5.56 0.19 11.52
N ASN A 13 -5.25 0.73 10.35
CA ASN A 13 -6.14 0.74 9.19
C ASN A 13 -5.58 -0.04 7.98
N ALA A 14 -4.72 -1.03 8.23
CA ALA A 14 -4.13 -1.84 7.16
C ALA A 14 -5.19 -2.56 6.32
N GLU A 15 -6.23 -3.12 6.96
CA GLU A 15 -7.27 -3.84 6.24
C GLU A 15 -8.08 -2.92 5.33
N GLU A 16 -8.45 -1.74 5.82
CA GLU A 16 -9.15 -0.75 5.02
C GLU A 16 -8.32 -0.33 3.81
N ALA A 17 -7.03 -0.03 4.03
CA ALA A 17 -6.12 0.35 2.97
C ALA A 17 -6.00 -0.76 1.92
N PHE A 18 -5.79 -2.00 2.36
CA PHE A 18 -5.59 -3.13 1.45
C PHE A 18 -6.88 -3.53 0.72
N ASN A 19 -8.05 -3.38 1.32
CA ASN A 19 -9.30 -3.57 0.61
C ASN A 19 -9.46 -2.52 -0.50
N HIS A 20 -9.02 -1.28 -0.26
CA HIS A 20 -9.01 -0.25 -1.29
C HIS A 20 -8.04 -0.62 -2.41
N TYR A 21 -6.80 -0.99 -2.09
CA TYR A 21 -5.80 -1.38 -3.10
C TYR A 21 -6.25 -2.61 -3.89
N LYS A 22 -6.87 -3.58 -3.25
CA LYS A 22 -7.44 -4.74 -3.90
C LYS A 22 -8.43 -4.32 -4.99
N SER A 23 -9.31 -3.38 -4.67
CA SER A 23 -10.28 -2.83 -5.62
C SER A 23 -9.59 -2.05 -6.73
N VAL A 24 -8.62 -1.19 -6.39
CA VAL A 24 -7.90 -0.35 -7.36
C VAL A 24 -7.15 -1.21 -8.37
N PHE A 25 -6.40 -2.20 -7.91
CA PHE A 25 -5.58 -3.05 -8.77
C PHE A 25 -6.32 -4.27 -9.33
N LYS A 26 -7.60 -4.45 -8.92
CA LYS A 26 -8.45 -5.57 -9.39
C LYS A 26 -7.79 -6.92 -9.17
N THR A 27 -7.32 -7.14 -7.95
CA THR A 27 -6.61 -8.37 -7.56
C THR A 27 -7.29 -9.02 -6.36
N GLU A 28 -6.72 -10.12 -5.90
CA GLU A 28 -7.18 -10.82 -4.70
C GLU A 28 -6.00 -11.01 -3.74
N PHE A 29 -6.29 -11.08 -2.44
CA PHE A 29 -5.26 -11.36 -1.45
C PHE A 29 -4.53 -12.65 -1.80
N ALA A 30 -3.20 -12.63 -1.67
CA ALA A 30 -2.38 -13.81 -1.95
C ALA A 30 -2.59 -14.92 -0.93
N MET A 31 -3.04 -14.58 0.25
CA MET A 31 -3.39 -15.50 1.33
C MET A 31 -4.43 -14.81 2.24
N PRO A 32 -5.17 -15.58 3.06
CA PRO A 32 -6.11 -14.96 4.00
C PRO A 32 -5.41 -13.97 4.92
N VAL A 33 -6.09 -12.86 5.23
CA VAL A 33 -5.57 -11.87 6.18
C VAL A 33 -5.36 -12.52 7.54
N MET A 34 -4.16 -12.42 8.08
CA MET A 34 -3.82 -12.92 9.40
C MET A 34 -3.96 -11.81 10.42
N ARG A 35 -4.67 -12.08 11.50
CA ARG A 35 -4.89 -11.13 12.58
C ARG A 35 -3.96 -11.44 13.76
N MET A 36 -3.76 -10.48 14.64
CA MET A 36 -2.90 -10.68 15.82
C MET A 36 -3.37 -11.87 16.66
N LYS A 37 -4.68 -12.07 16.81
CA LYS A 37 -5.26 -13.19 17.55
C LYS A 37 -4.97 -14.56 16.92
N ASP A 38 -4.61 -14.60 15.65
CA ASP A 38 -4.32 -15.85 14.93
C ASP A 38 -2.88 -16.33 15.19
N ALA A 39 -2.03 -15.46 15.76
CA ALA A 39 -0.66 -15.81 16.10
C ALA A 39 -0.63 -16.64 17.38
N PRO A 40 0.33 -17.59 17.51
CA PRO A 40 0.49 -18.32 18.77
C PRO A 40 0.76 -17.37 19.93
N PRO A 41 0.13 -17.59 21.10
CA PRO A 41 0.38 -16.74 22.27
C PRO A 41 1.84 -16.85 22.70
N ARG A 42 2.44 -15.73 23.08
CA ARG A 42 3.80 -15.69 23.63
C ARG A 42 3.74 -15.77 25.14
N PRO A 43 4.59 -16.60 25.77
CA PRO A 43 4.64 -16.66 27.23
C PRO A 43 4.95 -15.29 27.84
N GLY A 44 4.21 -14.93 28.90
CA GLY A 44 4.44 -13.68 29.60
C GLY A 44 3.79 -12.44 28.99
N MET A 45 3.11 -12.58 27.87
CA MET A 45 2.38 -11.46 27.26
C MET A 45 1.03 -11.26 27.94
N PRO A 46 0.65 -10.02 28.28
CA PRO A 46 -0.70 -9.75 28.77
C PRO A 46 -1.74 -10.01 27.68
N PRO A 47 -2.99 -10.30 28.04
CA PRO A 47 -4.06 -10.45 27.04
C PRO A 47 -4.17 -9.20 26.19
N MET A 48 -4.35 -9.37 24.88
CA MET A 48 -4.58 -8.25 23.97
C MET A 48 -6.01 -7.71 24.15
N SER A 49 -6.17 -6.40 23.94
CA SER A 49 -7.50 -5.82 23.80
C SER A 49 -8.19 -6.41 22.56
N GLU A 50 -9.52 -6.32 22.49
CA GLU A 50 -10.26 -6.77 21.32
C GLU A 50 -9.78 -6.05 20.04
N LYS A 51 -9.53 -4.75 20.14
CA LYS A 51 -9.01 -3.94 19.04
C LYS A 51 -7.68 -4.49 18.53
N ASP A 52 -6.74 -4.74 19.41
CA ASP A 52 -5.41 -5.25 19.05
C ASP A 52 -5.49 -6.68 18.52
N ALA A 53 -6.33 -7.51 19.12
CA ALA A 53 -6.53 -8.90 18.68
C ALA A 53 -7.05 -8.97 17.23
N ASN A 54 -7.88 -8.04 16.83
CA ASN A 54 -8.45 -7.97 15.48
C ASN A 54 -7.57 -7.19 14.49
N ALA A 55 -6.52 -6.54 14.94
CA ALA A 55 -5.59 -5.83 14.07
C ALA A 55 -4.89 -6.80 13.11
N VAL A 56 -4.45 -6.28 11.97
CA VAL A 56 -3.78 -7.08 10.94
C VAL A 56 -2.35 -7.37 11.36
N MET A 57 -2.02 -8.65 11.51
CA MET A 57 -0.64 -9.09 11.70
C MET A 57 0.08 -9.23 10.37
N HIS A 58 -0.63 -9.71 9.34
CA HIS A 58 -0.06 -9.83 8.01
C HIS A 58 -1.15 -9.88 6.93
N ALA A 59 -0.95 -9.12 5.89
CA ALA A 59 -1.73 -9.19 4.65
C ALA A 59 -0.77 -9.11 3.47
N SER A 60 -1.09 -9.78 2.37
CA SER A 60 -0.31 -9.69 1.15
C SER A 60 -1.22 -9.61 -0.06
N LEU A 61 -0.89 -8.74 -0.98
CA LEU A 61 -1.71 -8.42 -2.13
C LEU A 61 -0.82 -8.21 -3.36
N PRO A 62 -1.05 -8.94 -4.45
CA PRO A 62 -0.38 -8.62 -5.70
C PRO A 62 -0.94 -7.32 -6.28
N ILE A 63 -0.05 -6.49 -6.78
CA ILE A 63 -0.41 -5.28 -7.49
C ILE A 63 0.08 -5.37 -8.93
N LEU A 64 0.28 -4.24 -9.58
CA LEU A 64 0.69 -4.19 -10.98
C LEU A 64 1.93 -5.07 -11.24
N GLY A 65 1.86 -5.88 -12.30
CA GLY A 65 2.98 -6.74 -12.68
C GLY A 65 3.26 -7.91 -11.75
N GLY A 66 2.37 -8.20 -10.80
CA GLY A 66 2.53 -9.31 -9.87
C GLY A 66 3.42 -9.01 -8.66
N THR A 67 3.92 -7.79 -8.53
CA THR A 67 4.69 -7.39 -7.35
C THR A 67 3.77 -7.44 -6.12
N LEU A 68 4.27 -8.05 -5.04
CA LEU A 68 3.51 -8.12 -3.80
C LEU A 68 3.76 -6.90 -2.93
N ILE A 69 2.67 -6.31 -2.43
CA ILE A 69 2.72 -5.44 -1.27
C ILE A 69 2.20 -6.24 -0.08
N MET A 70 2.85 -6.05 1.05
CA MET A 70 2.48 -6.70 2.31
C MET A 70 2.24 -5.64 3.36
N ALA A 71 1.52 -5.98 4.40
CA ALA A 71 1.22 -5.01 5.45
C ALA A 71 0.96 -5.64 6.79
N SER A 72 1.17 -4.82 7.81
CA SER A 72 0.67 -5.09 9.16
C SER A 72 0.25 -3.77 9.80
N ASP A 73 -0.55 -3.89 10.85
CA ASP A 73 -0.86 -2.77 11.72
C ASP A 73 0.22 -2.61 12.77
N MET A 74 0.60 -1.37 13.03
CA MET A 74 1.48 -1.01 14.13
C MET A 74 0.62 -0.77 15.37
N LEU A 75 0.96 -1.43 16.49
CA LEU A 75 0.18 -1.33 17.71
C LEU A 75 0.78 -0.28 18.64
N GLU A 76 0.04 0.78 18.91
CA GLU A 76 0.46 1.82 19.86
C GLU A 76 0.65 1.24 21.26
N SER A 77 -0.17 0.26 21.64
CA SER A 77 -0.07 -0.45 22.93
C SER A 77 1.28 -1.12 23.13
N MET A 78 2.01 -1.41 22.03
CA MET A 78 3.35 -2.00 22.07
C MET A 78 4.45 -0.97 21.82
N GLY A 79 4.10 0.32 21.86
CA GLY A 79 5.06 1.40 21.64
C GLY A 79 5.37 1.69 20.18
N HIS A 80 4.65 1.12 19.24
CA HIS A 80 4.87 1.36 17.82
C HIS A 80 4.07 2.57 17.35
N LYS A 81 4.75 3.52 16.71
CA LYS A 81 4.12 4.72 16.15
C LYS A 81 4.42 4.78 14.66
N THR A 82 3.38 4.90 13.86
CA THR A 82 3.54 5.07 12.41
C THR A 82 3.94 6.51 12.10
N VAL A 83 5.00 6.65 11.31
CA VAL A 83 5.47 7.96 10.83
C VAL A 83 5.36 7.97 9.32
N VAL A 84 4.57 8.90 8.77
CA VAL A 84 4.44 9.10 7.33
C VAL A 84 5.60 9.98 6.88
N GLY A 85 6.43 9.44 5.97
CA GLY A 85 7.59 10.14 5.43
C GLY A 85 7.43 10.50 3.95
N ASN A 86 8.51 11.01 3.36
CA ASN A 86 8.50 11.42 1.96
C ASN A 86 9.73 10.94 1.16
N ASN A 87 10.49 10.02 1.73
CA ASN A 87 11.74 9.57 1.11
C ASN A 87 11.65 8.22 0.40
N THR A 88 10.44 7.68 0.24
CA THR A 88 10.19 6.45 -0.51
C THR A 88 8.88 6.60 -1.27
N THR A 89 8.89 6.20 -2.54
CA THR A 89 7.71 6.27 -3.41
C THR A 89 7.59 4.96 -4.19
N ILE A 90 6.37 4.42 -4.26
CA ILE A 90 6.10 3.25 -5.10
C ILE A 90 5.79 3.77 -6.50
N SER A 91 6.61 3.36 -7.47
CA SER A 91 6.45 3.79 -8.85
C SER A 91 5.67 2.75 -9.64
N LEU A 92 4.61 3.20 -10.31
CA LEU A 92 3.76 2.36 -11.15
C LEU A 92 3.94 2.74 -12.61
N GLU A 93 4.14 1.73 -13.47
CA GLU A 93 4.24 1.92 -14.92
C GLU A 93 3.19 1.05 -15.61
N PRO A 94 1.94 1.53 -15.70
CA PRO A 94 0.88 0.79 -16.38
C PRO A 94 1.12 0.68 -17.87
N ASP A 95 0.41 -0.25 -18.53
CA ASP A 95 0.59 -0.54 -19.96
C ASP A 95 -0.01 0.52 -20.88
N THR A 96 -0.97 1.30 -20.40
CA THR A 96 -1.65 2.32 -21.20
C THR A 96 -1.77 3.64 -20.45
N ARG A 97 -1.92 4.72 -21.21
CA ARG A 97 -2.15 6.06 -20.64
C ARG A 97 -3.47 6.12 -19.88
N GLU A 98 -4.51 5.46 -20.42
CA GLU A 98 -5.83 5.41 -19.79
C GLU A 98 -5.79 4.70 -18.44
N GLU A 99 -5.05 3.59 -18.33
CA GLU A 99 -4.89 2.87 -17.07
C GLU A 99 -4.08 3.69 -16.08
N THR A 100 -3.08 4.43 -16.56
CA THR A 100 -2.30 5.34 -15.70
C THR A 100 -3.21 6.40 -15.09
N ASP A 101 -4.09 7.01 -15.89
CA ASP A 101 -5.08 7.98 -15.39
C ASP A 101 -6.03 7.36 -14.37
N ARG A 102 -6.49 6.15 -14.64
CA ARG A 102 -7.42 5.45 -13.74
C ARG A 102 -6.79 5.19 -12.38
N LEU A 103 -5.57 4.67 -12.36
CA LEU A 103 -4.84 4.39 -11.12
C LEU A 103 -4.54 5.69 -10.37
N PHE A 104 -4.12 6.72 -11.09
CA PHE A 104 -3.85 8.02 -10.48
C PHE A 104 -5.10 8.57 -9.78
N ARG A 105 -6.25 8.57 -10.46
CA ARG A 105 -7.50 9.07 -9.87
C ARG A 105 -7.91 8.26 -8.65
N ALA A 106 -7.84 6.93 -8.76
CA ALA A 106 -8.28 6.03 -7.68
C ALA A 106 -7.42 6.17 -6.42
N LEU A 107 -6.09 6.28 -6.60
CA LEU A 107 -5.17 6.39 -5.48
C LEU A 107 -5.06 7.80 -4.92
N SER A 108 -5.30 8.82 -5.73
CA SER A 108 -5.25 10.22 -5.30
C SER A 108 -6.48 10.66 -4.52
N GLU A 109 -7.60 9.95 -4.66
CA GLU A 109 -8.86 10.34 -4.01
C GLU A 109 -8.71 10.39 -2.50
N GLY A 110 -9.02 11.54 -1.91
CA GLY A 110 -8.89 11.76 -0.47
C GLY A 110 -7.45 11.94 0.01
N GLY A 111 -6.49 11.91 -0.92
CA GLY A 111 -5.08 12.08 -0.60
C GLY A 111 -4.63 13.53 -0.60
N SER A 112 -3.31 13.72 -0.62
CA SER A 112 -2.66 15.03 -0.59
C SER A 112 -1.36 15.02 -1.37
N GLU A 113 -0.65 16.15 -1.39
CA GLU A 113 0.62 16.30 -2.11
C GLU A 113 0.52 15.79 -3.54
N ILE A 114 -0.57 16.17 -4.22
CA ILE A 114 -0.91 15.68 -5.55
C ILE A 114 -0.20 16.52 -6.61
N ALA A 115 0.63 15.86 -7.43
CA ALA A 115 1.11 16.43 -8.69
C ALA A 115 0.26 15.81 -9.80
N PRO A 116 -0.60 16.61 -10.48
CA PRO A 116 -1.46 16.08 -11.53
C PRO A 116 -0.66 15.45 -12.66
N MET A 117 -1.27 14.48 -13.34
CA MET A 117 -0.64 13.87 -14.51
C MET A 117 -0.34 14.93 -15.58
N SER A 118 0.87 14.92 -16.10
CA SER A 118 1.32 15.86 -17.13
C SER A 118 2.33 15.20 -18.05
N ASP A 119 2.42 15.74 -19.28
CA ASP A 119 3.40 15.28 -20.26
C ASP A 119 4.75 15.95 -19.97
N GLU A 120 5.72 15.13 -19.55
CA GLU A 120 7.07 15.54 -19.25
C GLU A 120 8.04 14.99 -20.30
N PHE A 121 9.30 15.42 -20.30
CA PHE A 121 10.26 14.95 -21.29
C PHE A 121 10.52 13.45 -21.21
N TRP A 122 10.35 12.85 -20.03
CA TRP A 122 10.56 11.39 -19.83
C TRP A 122 9.29 10.57 -20.02
N GLY A 123 8.11 11.17 -20.02
CA GLY A 123 6.85 10.46 -20.14
C GLY A 123 5.70 11.20 -19.52
N TYR A 124 4.56 10.52 -19.44
CA TYR A 124 3.35 11.02 -18.80
C TYR A 124 3.42 10.67 -17.31
N TRP A 125 3.47 11.68 -16.46
CA TRP A 125 3.87 11.51 -15.06
C TRP A 125 2.98 12.29 -14.09
N GLY A 126 2.81 11.72 -12.90
CA GLY A 126 2.16 12.34 -11.76
C GLY A 126 2.48 11.60 -10.48
N CYS A 127 2.09 12.13 -9.34
CA CYS A 127 2.28 11.49 -8.05
C CYS A 127 1.25 11.95 -7.03
N CYS A 128 1.16 11.20 -5.94
CA CYS A 128 0.31 11.56 -4.80
C CYS A 128 0.78 10.90 -3.52
N LEU A 129 0.35 11.45 -2.40
CA LEU A 129 0.32 10.77 -1.11
C LEU A 129 -1.12 10.34 -0.91
N ASP A 130 -1.38 9.04 -0.83
CA ASP A 130 -2.77 8.57 -0.72
C ASP A 130 -3.34 8.84 0.68
N ARG A 131 -4.64 8.63 0.85
CA ARG A 131 -5.30 8.92 2.13
C ARG A 131 -4.88 8.01 3.28
N PHE A 132 -4.12 6.95 2.97
CA PHE A 132 -3.58 6.01 3.96
C PHE A 132 -2.12 6.30 4.29
N GLY A 133 -1.52 7.32 3.68
CA GLY A 133 -0.14 7.73 3.94
C GLY A 133 0.91 7.04 3.09
N ILE A 134 0.54 6.41 1.99
CA ILE A 134 1.46 5.75 1.07
C ILE A 134 1.70 6.65 -0.14
N ARG A 135 2.97 6.79 -0.54
CA ARG A 135 3.37 7.58 -1.70
C ARG A 135 3.37 6.75 -2.96
N TRP A 136 2.70 7.25 -3.98
CA TRP A 136 2.63 6.63 -5.30
C TRP A 136 3.12 7.59 -6.37
N MET A 137 3.79 7.05 -7.37
CA MET A 137 4.19 7.76 -8.58
C MET A 137 3.65 6.98 -9.77
N PHE A 138 3.23 7.72 -10.77
CA PHE A 138 2.61 7.14 -11.96
C PHE A 138 3.38 7.61 -13.18
N ASN A 139 3.81 6.67 -14.00
CA ASN A 139 4.57 6.99 -15.19
C ASN A 139 4.17 6.09 -16.35
N PHE A 140 3.81 6.71 -17.47
CA PHE A 140 3.66 6.03 -18.74
C PHE A 140 4.81 6.50 -19.62
N PRO A 141 5.80 5.61 -19.89
CA PRO A 141 7.03 6.03 -20.55
C PRO A 141 6.79 6.63 -21.93
N LYS A 142 7.59 7.63 -22.29
CA LYS A 142 7.59 8.20 -23.62
C LYS A 142 8.15 7.18 -24.60
N GLU A 143 7.46 7.01 -25.75
CA GLU A 143 7.99 6.17 -26.79
C GLU A 143 9.33 6.70 -27.30
N MET A 144 10.31 5.83 -27.29
CA MET A 144 11.62 6.16 -27.85
C MET A 144 11.66 5.74 -29.31
N ASN A 145 11.63 6.73 -30.18
CA ASN A 145 11.77 6.51 -31.61
C ASN A 145 13.25 6.39 -31.99
#